data_db97a7d4b4e4a81200b66fbd1faed0e0
#
_entry.id   db97a7d4b4e4a81200b66fbd1faed0e0
#
_cell.length_a   1.000
_cell.length_b   1.000
_cell.length_c   1.000
_cell.angle_alpha   90.00
_cell.angle_beta   90.00
_cell.angle_gamma   90.00
#
_symmetry.space_group_name_H-M   'P 1'
#
loop_
_entity.id
_entity.type
_entity.pdbx_description
1 polymer ?
#
loop_
_entity_poly.entity_id
_entity_poly.type
_entity_poly.pdbx_seq_one_letter_code
_entity_poly.pdbx_strand_id
1 'polypeptide(L)'
;MIPVTQSYLPPMEEYLHYLNQIWESHQLTNHGPLVLELERKLKEYLGVRHLFFVSNGTIALQIAIRALGLRGEIISTPFTYVATTSSIVWEGCTPVFADIHPRTLCIDPQLVEESITPQTTAILATHVYGIPCDVAELQRIAMKHNLKLIYDAAHTFGARYKGYSLASYGDVSTLSFHATKLFHTAEGGAIITNNDQVAHQISYMRNFGHKGQEDFWGLGINGKNSEFHAAMGLCILPHLAECIAARKQVCGWYDERLAGSALTRPLIPEGSEYNYAYYPVLFPAEKSLLRVREALNDRQIFPRRYFYPSLTSLPYVSAKHCPRSEEISPRVLCLPLYNGLSENEVGLITETIIASL
;
A
#
# COMPACT_ATOMS: atom_id res chain seq x y z
N MET A 1 4.31 25.76 5.30
CA MET A 1 4.85 24.39 5.49
C MET A 1 4.17 23.46 4.49
N ILE A 2 4.95 22.76 3.66
CA ILE A 2 4.46 21.84 2.62
C ILE A 2 4.90 20.42 3.00
N PRO A 3 4.02 19.56 3.54
CA PRO A 3 4.34 18.17 3.87
C PRO A 3 4.37 17.28 2.63
N VAL A 4 4.94 16.07 2.74
CA VAL A 4 4.94 15.09 1.64
C VAL A 4 3.52 14.69 1.21
N THR A 5 2.59 14.69 2.13
CA THR A 5 1.16 14.42 1.86
C THR A 5 0.29 15.12 2.88
N GLN A 6 -0.95 15.40 2.48
CA GLN A 6 -2.01 15.91 3.34
C GLN A 6 -3.26 15.07 3.10
N SER A 7 -3.88 14.61 4.18
CA SER A 7 -5.11 13.82 4.10
C SER A 7 -6.24 14.66 3.50
N TYR A 8 -6.95 14.09 2.53
CA TYR A 8 -8.20 14.70 2.05
C TYR A 8 -9.26 14.57 3.15
N LEU A 9 -9.92 15.66 3.48
CA LEU A 9 -11.09 15.64 4.36
C LEU A 9 -12.33 15.96 3.55
N PRO A 10 -13.39 15.14 3.64
CA PRO A 10 -14.67 15.42 2.99
C PRO A 10 -15.34 16.62 3.66
N PRO A 11 -16.41 17.21 3.04
CA PRO A 11 -17.25 18.17 3.72
C PRO A 11 -17.72 17.66 5.08
N MET A 12 -17.65 18.52 6.11
CA MET A 12 -17.98 18.16 7.49
C MET A 12 -19.43 17.63 7.61
N GLU A 13 -20.34 18.21 6.84
CA GLU A 13 -21.77 17.86 6.84
C GLU A 13 -22.01 16.41 6.43
N GLU A 14 -21.20 15.87 5.49
CA GLU A 14 -21.29 14.47 5.08
C GLU A 14 -20.92 13.53 6.24
N TYR A 15 -19.86 13.88 6.98
CA TYR A 15 -19.44 13.09 8.12
C TYR A 15 -20.42 13.20 9.30
N LEU A 16 -20.98 14.40 9.55
CA LEU A 16 -22.01 14.63 10.56
C LEU A 16 -23.29 13.80 10.29
N HIS A 17 -23.66 13.63 9.02
CA HIS A 17 -24.79 12.77 8.63
C HIS A 17 -24.59 11.32 9.15
N TYR A 18 -23.41 10.72 8.93
CA TYR A 18 -23.11 9.38 9.44
C TYR A 18 -22.95 9.34 10.96
N LEU A 19 -22.39 10.39 11.57
CA LEU A 19 -22.31 10.47 13.04
C LEU A 19 -23.69 10.43 13.69
N ASN A 20 -24.70 11.12 13.14
CA ASN A 20 -26.07 11.07 13.64
C ASN A 20 -26.61 9.64 13.60
N GLN A 21 -26.39 8.87 12.53
CA GLN A 21 -26.79 7.47 12.45
C GLN A 21 -26.11 6.61 13.52
N ILE A 22 -24.84 6.86 13.83
CA ILE A 22 -24.11 6.16 14.91
C ILE A 22 -24.72 6.47 16.25
N TRP A 23 -25.08 7.75 16.51
CA TRP A 23 -25.72 8.17 17.77
C TRP A 23 -27.12 7.58 17.94
N GLU A 24 -27.91 7.52 16.88
CA GLU A 24 -29.25 6.92 16.86
C GLU A 24 -29.21 5.41 17.08
N SER A 25 -28.26 4.70 16.45
CA SER A 25 -28.14 3.25 16.54
C SER A 25 -27.47 2.76 17.83
N HIS A 26 -26.69 3.59 18.50
CA HIS A 26 -25.79 3.22 19.61
C HIS A 26 -24.80 2.10 19.27
N GLN A 27 -24.61 1.75 17.98
CA GLN A 27 -23.66 0.74 17.54
C GLN A 27 -22.37 1.39 17.09
N LEU A 28 -21.29 1.16 17.85
CA LEU A 28 -20.00 1.83 17.62
C LEU A 28 -18.97 0.93 16.90
N THR A 29 -19.17 -0.40 16.97
CA THR A 29 -18.21 -1.40 16.47
C THR A 29 -18.94 -2.74 16.20
N ASN A 30 -18.18 -3.84 15.98
CA ASN A 30 -18.69 -5.21 15.79
C ASN A 30 -19.55 -5.37 14.53
N HIS A 31 -19.04 -4.91 13.39
CA HIS A 31 -19.69 -5.03 12.08
C HIS A 31 -21.09 -4.39 12.05
N GLY A 32 -21.15 -3.14 12.47
CA GLY A 32 -22.38 -2.35 12.38
C GLY A 32 -22.72 -1.98 10.94
N PRO A 33 -23.84 -1.27 10.76
CA PRO A 33 -24.39 -0.99 9.44
C PRO A 33 -23.43 -0.22 8.53
N LEU A 34 -22.64 0.75 9.05
CA LEU A 34 -21.71 1.53 8.22
C LEU A 34 -20.50 0.71 7.80
N VAL A 35 -19.99 -0.18 8.65
CA VAL A 35 -18.92 -1.13 8.27
C VAL A 35 -19.42 -2.05 7.15
N LEU A 36 -20.61 -2.61 7.26
CA LEU A 36 -21.19 -3.48 6.22
C LEU A 36 -21.45 -2.73 4.91
N GLU A 37 -21.93 -1.50 5.00
CA GLU A 37 -22.12 -0.64 3.81
C GLU A 37 -20.81 -0.30 3.14
N LEU A 38 -19.78 0.07 3.91
CA LEU A 38 -18.45 0.34 3.38
C LEU A 38 -17.87 -0.88 2.67
N GLU A 39 -17.92 -2.07 3.30
CA GLU A 39 -17.44 -3.31 2.67
C GLU A 39 -18.16 -3.61 1.36
N ARG A 40 -19.48 -3.41 1.30
CA ARG A 40 -20.28 -3.60 0.09
C ARG A 40 -19.83 -2.62 -1.01
N LYS A 41 -19.75 -1.32 -0.72
CA LYS A 41 -19.34 -0.28 -1.69
C LYS A 41 -17.90 -0.48 -2.17
N LEU A 42 -16.99 -0.87 -1.28
CA LEU A 42 -15.61 -1.17 -1.65
C LEU A 42 -15.49 -2.40 -2.55
N LYS A 43 -16.26 -3.47 -2.28
CA LYS A 43 -16.33 -4.63 -3.18
C LYS A 43 -16.80 -4.26 -4.58
N GLU A 44 -17.84 -3.46 -4.68
CA GLU A 44 -18.37 -2.97 -5.95
C GLU A 44 -17.34 -2.10 -6.70
N TYR A 45 -16.73 -1.16 -6.00
CA TYR A 45 -15.73 -0.25 -6.59
C TYR A 45 -14.49 -1.00 -7.12
N LEU A 46 -13.99 -1.97 -6.34
CA LEU A 46 -12.79 -2.75 -6.68
C LEU A 46 -13.09 -3.92 -7.62
N GLY A 47 -14.35 -4.31 -7.79
CA GLY A 47 -14.76 -5.47 -8.59
C GLY A 47 -14.26 -6.80 -8.01
N VAL A 48 -14.32 -6.97 -6.68
CA VAL A 48 -13.80 -8.14 -5.96
C VAL A 48 -14.92 -8.90 -5.24
N ARG A 49 -14.75 -10.22 -5.07
CA ARG A 49 -15.79 -11.08 -4.50
C ARG A 49 -15.90 -10.92 -2.99
N HIS A 50 -14.77 -10.91 -2.28
CA HIS A 50 -14.72 -10.78 -0.83
C HIS A 50 -13.77 -9.66 -0.42
N LEU A 51 -14.22 -8.83 0.51
CA LEU A 51 -13.45 -7.78 1.14
C LEU A 51 -13.84 -7.70 2.61
N PHE A 52 -12.83 -7.61 3.47
CA PHE A 52 -12.99 -7.54 4.92
C PHE A 52 -12.30 -6.29 5.45
N PHE A 53 -13.07 -5.34 5.96
CA PHE A 53 -12.55 -4.13 6.57
C PHE A 53 -11.95 -4.46 7.94
N VAL A 54 -10.72 -4.03 8.16
CA VAL A 54 -9.93 -4.31 9.37
C VAL A 54 -9.26 -3.05 9.91
N SER A 55 -8.71 -3.15 11.13
CA SER A 55 -8.17 -2.00 11.87
C SER A 55 -6.99 -1.28 11.21
N ASN A 56 -6.15 -1.98 10.43
CA ASN A 56 -5.04 -1.40 9.67
C ASN A 56 -4.44 -2.39 8.67
N GLY A 57 -3.52 -1.91 7.82
CA GLY A 57 -2.87 -2.74 6.80
C GLY A 57 -1.92 -3.79 7.38
N THR A 58 -1.32 -3.57 8.54
CA THR A 58 -0.43 -4.54 9.20
C THR A 58 -1.22 -5.76 9.67
N ILE A 59 -2.34 -5.54 10.36
CA ILE A 59 -3.28 -6.59 10.76
C ILE A 59 -3.83 -7.33 9.52
N ALA A 60 -4.07 -6.61 8.42
CA ALA A 60 -4.48 -7.24 7.17
C ALA A 60 -3.44 -8.26 6.67
N LEU A 61 -2.16 -7.90 6.66
CA LEU A 61 -1.06 -8.80 6.28
C LEU A 61 -0.94 -10.00 7.22
N GLN A 62 -1.02 -9.78 8.53
CA GLN A 62 -0.93 -10.86 9.52
C GLN A 62 -2.06 -11.88 9.37
N ILE A 63 -3.31 -11.40 9.23
CA ILE A 63 -4.46 -12.27 9.01
C ILE A 63 -4.33 -13.01 7.66
N ALA A 64 -3.84 -12.36 6.59
CA ALA A 64 -3.62 -12.99 5.31
C ALA A 64 -2.63 -14.16 5.39
N ILE A 65 -1.49 -13.96 6.06
CA ILE A 65 -0.48 -15.00 6.30
C ILE A 65 -1.08 -16.19 7.06
N ARG A 66 -1.84 -15.92 8.12
CA ARG A 66 -2.51 -16.95 8.94
C ARG A 66 -3.61 -17.68 8.18
N ALA A 67 -4.47 -16.96 7.45
CA ALA A 67 -5.59 -17.54 6.71
C ALA A 67 -5.13 -18.47 5.57
N LEU A 68 -3.95 -18.21 5.01
CA LEU A 68 -3.33 -19.09 4.03
C LEU A 68 -2.52 -20.25 4.68
N GLY A 69 -2.48 -20.33 6.01
CA GLY A 69 -1.81 -21.38 6.76
C GLY A 69 -0.28 -21.41 6.57
N LEU A 70 0.33 -20.27 6.25
CA LEU A 70 1.74 -20.19 5.88
C LEU A 70 2.66 -20.50 7.06
N ARG A 71 3.76 -21.16 6.74
CA ARG A 71 4.87 -21.52 7.62
C ARG A 71 6.16 -21.51 6.80
N GLY A 72 7.31 -21.41 7.46
CA GLY A 72 8.60 -21.44 6.77
C GLY A 72 8.92 -20.11 6.11
N GLU A 73 9.41 -20.13 4.88
CA GLU A 73 9.91 -18.97 4.18
C GLU A 73 8.82 -18.27 3.34
N ILE A 74 8.83 -16.92 3.36
CA ILE A 74 8.04 -16.07 2.49
C ILE A 74 8.99 -15.15 1.73
N ILE A 75 9.00 -15.26 0.40
CA ILE A 75 9.82 -14.38 -0.44
C ILE A 75 9.14 -13.01 -0.54
N SER A 76 9.90 -11.94 -0.27
CA SER A 76 9.45 -10.57 -0.33
C SER A 76 10.54 -9.64 -0.87
N THR A 77 10.26 -8.34 -0.97
CA THR A 77 11.21 -7.33 -1.40
C THR A 77 11.77 -6.55 -0.22
N PRO A 78 13.06 -6.17 -0.24
CA PRO A 78 13.60 -5.25 0.77
C PRO A 78 13.27 -3.78 0.49
N PHE A 79 12.63 -3.45 -0.63
CA PHE A 79 12.23 -2.11 -1.02
C PHE A 79 10.72 -1.92 -0.84
N THR A 80 10.30 -1.86 0.40
CA THR A 80 8.90 -1.66 0.82
C THR A 80 8.85 -0.98 2.19
N TYR A 81 7.64 -0.70 2.67
CA TYR A 81 7.45 -0.27 4.05
C TYR A 81 7.70 -1.45 5.01
N VAL A 82 8.27 -1.14 6.17
CA VAL A 82 8.70 -2.16 7.14
C VAL A 82 7.57 -3.12 7.59
N ALA A 83 6.30 -2.68 7.54
CA ALA A 83 5.16 -3.50 7.92
C ALA A 83 5.06 -4.79 7.09
N THR A 84 5.44 -4.78 5.81
CA THR A 84 5.45 -5.98 4.95
C THR A 84 6.36 -7.06 5.55
N THR A 85 7.61 -6.71 5.88
CA THR A 85 8.59 -7.64 6.45
C THR A 85 8.27 -8.00 7.90
N SER A 86 7.91 -7.01 8.73
CA SER A 86 7.62 -7.26 10.14
C SER A 86 6.40 -8.17 10.33
N SER A 87 5.40 -8.11 9.45
CA SER A 87 4.26 -9.03 9.49
C SER A 87 4.68 -10.48 9.25
N ILE A 88 5.63 -10.74 8.35
CA ILE A 88 6.18 -12.08 8.10
C ILE A 88 6.84 -12.62 9.37
N VAL A 89 7.72 -11.82 9.98
CA VAL A 89 8.46 -12.23 11.19
C VAL A 89 7.52 -12.39 12.38
N TRP A 90 6.57 -11.47 12.55
CA TRP A 90 5.58 -11.52 13.64
C TRP A 90 4.71 -12.77 13.60
N GLU A 91 4.40 -13.25 12.39
CA GLU A 91 3.64 -14.48 12.19
C GLU A 91 4.48 -15.77 12.26
N GLY A 92 5.75 -15.64 12.63
CA GLY A 92 6.67 -16.78 12.81
C GLY A 92 7.16 -17.37 11.51
N CYS A 93 7.07 -16.63 10.39
CA CYS A 93 7.67 -16.98 9.12
C CYS A 93 9.02 -16.28 8.93
N THR A 94 9.85 -16.82 8.03
CA THR A 94 11.17 -16.27 7.70
C THR A 94 11.09 -15.46 6.42
N PRO A 95 11.38 -14.14 6.42
CA PRO A 95 11.45 -13.38 5.19
C PRO A 95 12.70 -13.73 4.40
N VAL A 96 12.54 -14.00 3.11
CA VAL A 96 13.62 -14.17 2.13
C VAL A 96 13.52 -13.01 1.15
N PHE A 97 14.57 -12.19 1.00
CA PHE A 97 14.51 -11.07 0.09
C PHE A 97 14.96 -11.46 -1.32
N ALA A 98 14.10 -11.15 -2.28
CA ALA A 98 14.42 -11.04 -3.70
C ALA A 98 14.51 -9.55 -4.07
N ASP A 99 15.54 -9.16 -4.81
CA ASP A 99 15.80 -7.77 -5.15
C ASP A 99 14.79 -7.22 -6.15
N ILE A 100 14.84 -5.94 -6.43
CA ILE A 100 13.89 -5.20 -7.25
C ILE A 100 14.29 -5.17 -8.72
N HIS A 101 13.29 -5.05 -9.59
CA HIS A 101 13.48 -4.71 -11.00
C HIS A 101 13.89 -3.23 -11.13
N PRO A 102 15.00 -2.91 -11.85
CA PRO A 102 15.63 -1.58 -11.79
C PRO A 102 14.75 -0.46 -12.37
N ARG A 103 13.78 -0.78 -13.20
CA ARG A 103 12.90 0.23 -13.83
C ARG A 103 11.61 0.46 -13.08
N THR A 104 10.93 -0.61 -12.58
CA THR A 104 9.64 -0.49 -11.90
C THR A 104 9.78 -0.33 -10.39
N LEU A 105 10.92 -0.72 -9.83
CA LEU A 105 11.21 -0.81 -8.39
C LEU A 105 10.32 -1.81 -7.63
N CYS A 106 9.48 -2.55 -8.32
CA CYS A 106 8.79 -3.70 -7.77
C CYS A 106 9.72 -4.92 -7.73
N ILE A 107 9.36 -5.94 -6.97
CA ILE A 107 10.12 -7.19 -6.88
C ILE A 107 10.39 -7.77 -8.28
N ASP A 108 11.61 -8.27 -8.52
CA ASP A 108 12.00 -8.88 -9.80
C ASP A 108 11.58 -10.36 -9.82
N PRO A 109 10.66 -10.77 -10.73
CA PRO A 109 10.18 -12.16 -10.77
C PRO A 109 11.28 -13.20 -11.02
N GLN A 110 12.31 -12.86 -11.81
CA GLN A 110 13.43 -13.78 -12.04
C GLN A 110 14.16 -14.06 -10.72
N LEU A 111 14.45 -13.00 -9.94
CA LEU A 111 15.12 -13.15 -8.65
C LEU A 111 14.22 -13.81 -7.60
N VAL A 112 12.90 -13.68 -7.72
CA VAL A 112 11.95 -14.46 -6.91
C VAL A 112 12.12 -15.95 -7.20
N GLU A 113 12.11 -16.38 -8.48
CA GLU A 113 12.23 -17.78 -8.85
C GLU A 113 13.58 -18.38 -8.42
N GLU A 114 14.68 -17.62 -8.55
CA GLU A 114 16.02 -18.01 -8.08
C GLU A 114 16.14 -18.13 -6.54
N SER A 115 15.25 -17.46 -5.80
CA SER A 115 15.26 -17.47 -4.33
C SER A 115 14.41 -18.57 -3.70
N ILE A 116 13.71 -19.38 -4.50
CA ILE A 116 12.84 -20.45 -4.00
C ILE A 116 13.68 -21.58 -3.42
N THR A 117 13.31 -22.00 -2.22
CA THR A 117 13.88 -23.18 -1.52
C THR A 117 12.75 -24.19 -1.20
N PRO A 118 13.09 -25.39 -0.71
CA PRO A 118 12.07 -26.34 -0.23
C PRO A 118 11.24 -25.83 0.97
N GLN A 119 11.69 -24.80 1.67
CA GLN A 119 11.00 -24.16 2.79
C GLN A 119 10.09 -23.00 2.35
N THR A 120 10.18 -22.55 1.11
CA THR A 120 9.38 -21.46 0.58
C THR A 120 7.92 -21.87 0.45
N THR A 121 7.02 -21.09 1.02
CA THR A 121 5.56 -21.36 1.02
C THR A 121 4.75 -20.27 0.32
N ALA A 122 5.30 -19.05 0.21
CA ALA A 122 4.60 -17.94 -0.43
C ALA A 122 5.54 -16.89 -1.02
N ILE A 123 4.97 -16.08 -1.90
CA ILE A 123 5.50 -14.81 -2.38
C ILE A 123 4.61 -13.71 -1.80
N LEU A 124 5.20 -12.72 -1.11
CA LEU A 124 4.54 -11.50 -0.65
C LEU A 124 5.16 -10.31 -1.38
N ALA A 125 4.53 -9.90 -2.48
CA ALA A 125 5.01 -8.84 -3.35
C ALA A 125 4.30 -7.51 -3.04
N THR A 126 5.04 -6.40 -3.09
CA THR A 126 4.47 -5.05 -2.90
C THR A 126 4.33 -4.34 -4.24
N HIS A 127 3.15 -3.80 -4.52
CA HIS A 127 2.92 -2.86 -5.62
C HIS A 127 3.46 -1.48 -5.22
N VAL A 128 4.78 -1.31 -5.36
CA VAL A 128 5.49 -0.12 -4.87
C VAL A 128 4.95 1.14 -5.53
N TYR A 129 4.59 2.16 -4.75
CA TYR A 129 3.98 3.43 -5.18
C TYR A 129 2.66 3.30 -5.96
N GLY A 130 2.02 2.13 -5.98
CA GLY A 130 0.86 1.84 -6.82
C GLY A 130 1.22 1.38 -8.23
N ILE A 131 2.50 1.11 -8.50
CA ILE A 131 2.98 0.53 -9.76
C ILE A 131 2.74 -0.98 -9.71
N PRO A 132 2.14 -1.58 -10.74
CA PRO A 132 1.92 -3.02 -10.77
C PRO A 132 3.24 -3.79 -10.79
N CYS A 133 3.36 -4.81 -9.95
CA CYS A 133 4.32 -5.88 -10.15
C CYS A 133 4.03 -6.60 -11.48
N ASP A 134 4.96 -7.37 -11.99
CA ASP A 134 4.64 -8.31 -13.08
C ASP A 134 3.76 -9.44 -12.54
N VAL A 135 2.45 -9.13 -12.48
CA VAL A 135 1.45 -10.04 -11.87
C VAL A 135 1.31 -11.35 -12.64
N ALA A 136 1.54 -11.33 -13.95
CA ALA A 136 1.44 -12.53 -14.78
C ALA A 136 2.59 -13.48 -14.48
N GLU A 137 3.80 -12.98 -14.43
CA GLU A 137 4.99 -13.78 -14.19
C GLU A 137 5.06 -14.28 -12.74
N LEU A 138 4.71 -13.44 -11.75
CA LEU A 138 4.62 -13.89 -10.36
C LEU A 138 3.56 -14.98 -10.17
N GLN A 139 2.41 -14.88 -10.86
CA GLN A 139 1.38 -15.92 -10.84
C GLN A 139 1.89 -17.22 -11.46
N ARG A 140 2.60 -17.15 -12.60
CA ARG A 140 3.21 -18.31 -13.25
C ARG A 140 4.18 -19.03 -12.32
N ILE A 141 5.05 -18.27 -11.65
CA ILE A 141 6.02 -18.80 -10.68
C ILE A 141 5.29 -19.46 -9.50
N ALA A 142 4.31 -18.78 -8.92
CA ALA A 142 3.54 -19.29 -7.79
C ALA A 142 2.85 -20.63 -8.15
N MET A 143 2.22 -20.71 -9.32
CA MET A 143 1.59 -21.95 -9.79
C MET A 143 2.61 -23.07 -10.05
N LYS A 144 3.74 -22.78 -10.71
CA LYS A 144 4.80 -23.74 -11.02
C LYS A 144 5.38 -24.38 -9.76
N HIS A 145 5.54 -23.60 -8.69
CA HIS A 145 6.18 -24.04 -7.46
C HIS A 145 5.18 -24.32 -6.32
N ASN A 146 3.86 -24.31 -6.61
CA ASN A 146 2.79 -24.51 -5.63
C ASN A 146 2.89 -23.56 -4.41
N LEU A 147 3.22 -22.29 -4.66
CA LEU A 147 3.34 -21.23 -3.67
C LEU A 147 2.04 -20.42 -3.60
N LYS A 148 1.77 -19.82 -2.44
CA LYS A 148 0.74 -18.81 -2.30
C LYS A 148 1.27 -17.44 -2.74
N LEU A 149 0.39 -16.61 -3.30
CA LEU A 149 0.72 -15.27 -3.76
C LEU A 149 -0.10 -14.23 -3.01
N ILE A 150 0.59 -13.41 -2.22
CA ILE A 150 0.01 -12.29 -1.48
C ILE A 150 0.53 -10.99 -2.08
N TYR A 151 -0.36 -10.01 -2.27
CA TYR A 151 0.03 -8.66 -2.60
C TYR A 151 -0.17 -7.70 -1.43
N ASP A 152 0.91 -7.04 -1.03
CA ASP A 152 0.81 -5.79 -0.29
C ASP A 152 0.41 -4.69 -1.27
N ALA A 153 -0.87 -4.41 -1.31
CA ALA A 153 -1.50 -3.43 -2.19
C ALA A 153 -1.81 -2.11 -1.46
N ALA A 154 -1.08 -1.80 -0.38
CA ALA A 154 -1.29 -0.60 0.45
C ALA A 154 -1.21 0.73 -0.31
N HIS A 155 -0.69 0.73 -1.54
CA HIS A 155 -0.53 1.92 -2.39
C HIS A 155 -1.47 1.92 -3.61
N THR A 156 -2.33 0.92 -3.77
CA THR A 156 -2.99 0.65 -5.06
C THR A 156 -4.45 1.05 -5.12
N PHE A 157 -5.04 1.59 -4.04
CA PHE A 157 -6.46 1.92 -4.08
C PHE A 157 -6.76 2.87 -5.25
N GLY A 158 -7.71 2.48 -6.11
CA GLY A 158 -8.04 3.18 -7.34
C GLY A 158 -7.14 2.88 -8.55
N ALA A 159 -6.01 2.17 -8.38
CA ALA A 159 -5.17 1.75 -9.50
C ALA A 159 -5.71 0.47 -10.16
N ARG A 160 -5.60 0.40 -11.50
CA ARG A 160 -5.98 -0.77 -12.29
C ARG A 160 -4.83 -1.20 -13.19
N TYR A 161 -4.81 -2.46 -13.54
CA TYR A 161 -3.90 -3.02 -14.52
C TYR A 161 -4.67 -3.95 -15.46
N LYS A 162 -4.57 -3.72 -16.77
CA LYS A 162 -5.31 -4.45 -17.80
C LYS A 162 -6.83 -4.53 -17.50
N GLY A 163 -7.40 -3.43 -17.00
CA GLY A 163 -8.83 -3.28 -16.68
C GLY A 163 -9.27 -3.83 -15.32
N TYR A 164 -8.41 -4.52 -14.58
CA TYR A 164 -8.73 -5.07 -13.25
C TYR A 164 -8.08 -4.25 -12.14
N SER A 165 -8.76 -4.13 -11.00
CA SER A 165 -8.16 -3.53 -9.79
C SER A 165 -6.87 -4.26 -9.41
N LEU A 166 -5.79 -3.53 -9.09
CA LEU A 166 -4.56 -4.17 -8.60
C LEU A 166 -4.78 -4.98 -7.31
N ALA A 167 -5.77 -4.63 -6.51
CA ALA A 167 -6.15 -5.37 -5.32
C ALA A 167 -6.90 -6.70 -5.60
N SER A 168 -7.21 -7.03 -6.86
CA SER A 168 -7.90 -8.29 -7.22
C SER A 168 -6.97 -9.45 -7.59
N TYR A 169 -5.65 -9.18 -7.68
CA TYR A 169 -4.66 -10.19 -8.05
C TYR A 169 -4.17 -10.99 -6.84
N GLY A 170 -3.64 -12.20 -7.10
CA GLY A 170 -3.11 -13.12 -6.09
C GLY A 170 -4.18 -13.96 -5.36
N ASP A 171 -3.74 -14.80 -4.43
CA ASP A 171 -4.63 -15.53 -3.52
C ASP A 171 -5.30 -14.56 -2.52
N VAL A 172 -4.51 -13.58 -2.03
CA VAL A 172 -4.94 -12.52 -1.12
C VAL A 172 -4.22 -11.22 -1.46
N SER A 173 -4.94 -10.10 -1.42
CA SER A 173 -4.36 -8.76 -1.42
C SER A 173 -4.76 -8.00 -0.16
N THR A 174 -3.88 -7.11 0.32
CA THR A 174 -4.13 -6.30 1.50
C THR A 174 -4.03 -4.82 1.19
N LEU A 175 -4.95 -4.02 1.70
CA LEU A 175 -4.98 -2.58 1.55
C LEU A 175 -4.72 -1.88 2.89
N SER A 176 -4.15 -0.69 2.83
CA SER A 176 -4.03 0.22 3.96
C SER A 176 -4.91 1.45 3.72
N PHE A 177 -5.72 1.78 4.70
CA PHE A 177 -6.57 2.96 4.74
C PHE A 177 -6.13 3.96 5.82
N HIS A 178 -4.82 3.96 6.11
CA HIS A 178 -4.21 4.97 6.98
C HIS A 178 -4.41 6.37 6.40
N ALA A 179 -4.53 7.41 7.25
CA ALA A 179 -4.82 8.80 6.88
C ALA A 179 -3.93 9.39 5.77
N THR A 180 -2.70 8.90 5.60
CA THR A 180 -1.78 9.34 4.53
C THR A 180 -2.06 8.74 3.16
N LYS A 181 -2.97 7.75 3.05
CA LYS A 181 -3.29 7.09 1.78
C LYS A 181 -4.26 7.91 0.95
N LEU A 182 -4.31 7.64 -0.35
CA LEU A 182 -5.24 8.29 -1.28
C LEU A 182 -6.70 8.11 -0.87
N PHE A 183 -7.08 6.87 -0.54
CA PHE A 183 -8.34 6.55 0.14
C PHE A 183 -8.00 6.15 1.58
N HIS A 184 -8.69 6.72 2.55
CA HIS A 184 -8.43 6.44 3.96
C HIS A 184 -9.71 6.40 4.80
N THR A 185 -9.58 5.83 5.98
CA THR A 185 -10.62 5.79 7.01
C THR A 185 -10.08 6.36 8.34
N ALA A 186 -9.18 7.35 8.28
CA ALA A 186 -8.25 7.77 9.34
C ALA A 186 -7.28 6.63 9.69
N GLU A 187 -7.75 5.57 10.28
CA GLU A 187 -7.08 4.28 10.44
C GLU A 187 -7.95 3.16 9.86
N GLY A 188 -7.33 2.24 9.15
CA GLY A 188 -8.02 1.10 8.55
C GLY A 188 -7.14 0.31 7.58
N GLY A 189 -7.71 -0.79 7.13
CA GLY A 189 -7.18 -1.63 6.08
C GLY A 189 -8.25 -2.57 5.55
N ALA A 190 -7.92 -3.33 4.52
CA ALA A 190 -8.79 -4.38 4.03
C ALA A 190 -7.99 -5.60 3.61
N ILE A 191 -8.66 -6.76 3.69
CA ILE A 191 -8.18 -8.02 3.15
C ILE A 191 -9.12 -8.43 2.03
N ILE A 192 -8.56 -8.76 0.88
CA ILE A 192 -9.31 -9.09 -0.33
C ILE A 192 -8.91 -10.48 -0.79
N THR A 193 -9.90 -11.28 -1.15
CA THR A 193 -9.69 -12.58 -1.80
C THR A 193 -10.88 -12.92 -2.68
N ASN A 194 -10.65 -13.72 -3.72
CA ASN A 194 -11.71 -14.30 -4.54
C ASN A 194 -11.97 -15.78 -4.22
N ASN A 195 -11.29 -16.33 -3.20
CA ASN A 195 -11.44 -17.71 -2.74
C ASN A 195 -12.39 -17.80 -1.54
N ASP A 196 -13.47 -18.57 -1.64
CA ASP A 196 -14.50 -18.68 -0.60
C ASP A 196 -13.98 -19.31 0.70
N GLN A 197 -13.06 -20.29 0.61
CA GLN A 197 -12.50 -20.95 1.80
C GLN A 197 -11.59 -19.98 2.58
N VAL A 198 -10.74 -19.24 1.87
CA VAL A 198 -9.89 -18.20 2.47
C VAL A 198 -10.75 -17.08 3.05
N ALA A 199 -11.80 -16.67 2.35
CA ALA A 199 -12.76 -15.68 2.83
C ALA A 199 -13.44 -16.11 4.13
N HIS A 200 -13.86 -17.37 4.22
CA HIS A 200 -14.42 -17.92 5.46
C HIS A 200 -13.41 -17.84 6.62
N GLN A 201 -12.15 -18.22 6.39
CA GLN A 201 -11.10 -18.12 7.42
C GLN A 201 -10.89 -16.67 7.88
N ILE A 202 -10.73 -15.73 6.93
CA ILE A 202 -10.56 -14.31 7.25
C ILE A 202 -11.74 -13.77 8.06
N SER A 203 -12.97 -14.17 7.73
CA SER A 203 -14.19 -13.66 8.37
C SER A 203 -14.22 -13.89 9.88
N TYR A 204 -13.82 -15.07 10.35
CA TYR A 204 -13.77 -15.35 11.78
C TYR A 204 -12.46 -14.91 12.43
N MET A 205 -11.32 -15.00 11.72
CA MET A 205 -10.01 -14.62 12.25
C MET A 205 -9.96 -13.14 12.66
N ARG A 206 -10.60 -12.24 11.89
CA ARG A 206 -10.66 -10.81 12.21
C ARG A 206 -11.54 -10.49 13.44
N ASN A 207 -12.28 -11.46 13.96
CA ASN A 207 -13.19 -11.32 15.08
C ASN A 207 -13.01 -12.46 16.09
N PHE A 208 -11.82 -12.58 16.68
CA PHE A 208 -11.49 -13.54 17.75
C PHE A 208 -11.76 -15.02 17.42
N GLY A 209 -12.07 -15.38 16.19
CA GLY A 209 -12.41 -16.75 15.79
C GLY A 209 -13.86 -17.16 16.10
N HIS A 210 -14.73 -16.23 16.43
CA HIS A 210 -16.10 -16.51 16.85
C HIS A 210 -16.94 -17.29 15.81
N LYS A 211 -17.70 -18.26 16.33
CA LYS A 211 -18.82 -18.95 15.66
C LYS A 211 -20.09 -18.69 16.47
N GLY A 212 -20.70 -17.52 16.27
CA GLY A 212 -21.80 -17.05 17.14
C GLY A 212 -21.30 -16.61 18.52
N GLN A 213 -22.15 -16.75 19.56
CA GLN A 213 -21.84 -16.23 20.90
C GLN A 213 -21.09 -17.23 21.79
N GLU A 214 -21.25 -18.53 21.56
CA GLU A 214 -20.83 -19.59 22.47
C GLU A 214 -19.78 -20.57 21.90
N ASP A 215 -19.37 -20.39 20.64
CA ASP A 215 -18.48 -21.33 19.97
C ASP A 215 -17.42 -20.58 19.13
N PHE A 216 -16.37 -21.29 18.69
CA PHE A 216 -15.26 -20.76 17.91
C PHE A 216 -14.94 -21.66 16.71
N TRP A 217 -14.71 -21.03 15.55
CA TRP A 217 -14.17 -21.72 14.37
C TRP A 217 -12.67 -22.01 14.49
N GLY A 218 -11.96 -21.18 15.24
CA GLY A 218 -10.52 -21.30 15.41
C GLY A 218 -9.88 -20.06 16.02
N LEU A 219 -8.56 -19.93 15.79
CA LEU A 219 -7.80 -18.78 16.27
C LEU A 219 -8.23 -17.49 15.53
N GLY A 220 -8.37 -16.42 16.28
CA GLY A 220 -8.62 -15.09 15.75
C GLY A 220 -8.09 -13.99 16.66
N ILE A 221 -8.11 -12.76 16.16
CA ILE A 221 -7.70 -11.56 16.89
C ILE A 221 -8.76 -10.47 16.78
N ASN A 222 -8.60 -9.39 17.54
CA ASN A 222 -9.40 -8.19 17.34
C ASN A 222 -8.87 -7.39 16.16
N GLY A 223 -9.23 -7.81 14.95
CA GLY A 223 -8.90 -7.09 13.72
C GLY A 223 -10.02 -6.18 13.21
N LYS A 224 -11.14 -6.09 13.92
CA LYS A 224 -12.29 -5.25 13.53
C LYS A 224 -11.97 -3.77 13.55
N ASN A 225 -12.74 -3.00 12.78
CA ASN A 225 -12.73 -1.56 12.87
C ASN A 225 -14.08 -1.00 13.35
N SER A 226 -14.18 0.31 13.58
CA SER A 226 -15.36 0.96 14.14
C SER A 226 -16.23 1.61 13.06
N GLU A 227 -17.48 1.93 13.43
CA GLU A 227 -18.42 2.68 12.60
C GLU A 227 -17.89 4.08 12.25
N PHE A 228 -17.14 4.73 13.17
CA PHE A 228 -16.53 6.04 12.92
C PHE A 228 -15.53 6.01 11.75
N HIS A 229 -14.71 4.97 11.69
CA HIS A 229 -13.76 4.79 10.58
C HIS A 229 -14.49 4.43 9.28
N ALA A 230 -15.55 3.62 9.37
CA ALA A 230 -16.37 3.29 8.22
C ALA A 230 -17.09 4.53 7.66
N ALA A 231 -17.64 5.38 8.51
CA ALA A 231 -18.25 6.66 8.15
C ALA A 231 -17.27 7.55 7.36
N MET A 232 -16.01 7.66 7.83
CA MET A 232 -14.99 8.42 7.10
C MET A 232 -14.75 7.85 5.70
N GLY A 233 -14.64 6.53 5.56
CA GLY A 233 -14.47 5.88 4.25
C GLY A 233 -15.67 6.09 3.32
N LEU A 234 -16.88 6.03 3.86
CA LEU A 234 -18.11 6.28 3.11
C LEU A 234 -18.20 7.71 2.56
N CYS A 235 -17.71 8.70 3.34
CA CYS A 235 -17.60 10.09 2.89
C CYS A 235 -16.52 10.29 1.80
N ILE A 236 -15.38 9.61 1.91
CA ILE A 236 -14.25 9.82 0.98
C ILE A 236 -14.47 9.11 -0.36
N LEU A 237 -15.09 7.93 -0.36
CA LEU A 237 -15.22 7.12 -1.56
C LEU A 237 -15.88 7.83 -2.76
N PRO A 238 -16.94 8.65 -2.59
CA PRO A 238 -17.53 9.41 -3.69
C PRO A 238 -16.58 10.42 -4.34
N HIS A 239 -15.66 11.00 -3.58
CA HIS A 239 -14.72 12.04 -4.02
C HIS A 239 -13.41 11.49 -4.62
N LEU A 240 -13.24 10.16 -4.66
CA LEU A 240 -11.98 9.54 -5.04
C LEU A 240 -11.54 9.88 -6.47
N ALA A 241 -12.47 9.94 -7.43
CA ALA A 241 -12.16 10.30 -8.82
C ALA A 241 -11.59 11.72 -8.93
N GLU A 242 -12.15 12.66 -8.20
CA GLU A 242 -11.66 14.04 -8.11
C GLU A 242 -10.27 14.10 -7.45
N CYS A 243 -10.08 13.31 -6.39
CA CYS A 243 -8.79 13.21 -5.73
C CYS A 243 -7.69 12.68 -6.66
N ILE A 244 -7.97 11.66 -7.46
CA ILE A 244 -7.04 11.12 -8.45
C ILE A 244 -6.76 12.16 -9.54
N ALA A 245 -7.79 12.85 -10.05
CA ALA A 245 -7.64 13.87 -11.08
C ALA A 245 -6.78 15.06 -10.60
N ALA A 246 -7.00 15.56 -9.38
CA ALA A 246 -6.19 16.62 -8.79
C ALA A 246 -4.72 16.20 -8.64
N ARG A 247 -4.45 14.99 -8.14
CA ARG A 247 -3.07 14.47 -8.02
C ARG A 247 -2.41 14.26 -9.38
N LYS A 248 -3.17 13.83 -10.39
CA LYS A 248 -2.70 13.72 -11.78
C LYS A 248 -2.24 15.06 -12.30
N GLN A 249 -3.01 16.11 -12.05
CA GLN A 249 -2.65 17.48 -12.45
C GLN A 249 -1.34 17.94 -11.80
N VAL A 250 -1.19 17.74 -10.49
CA VAL A 250 0.05 18.05 -9.76
C VAL A 250 1.23 17.28 -10.33
N CYS A 251 1.05 15.99 -10.66
CA CYS A 251 2.09 15.19 -11.33
C CYS A 251 2.48 15.76 -12.69
N GLY A 252 1.50 16.25 -13.48
CA GLY A 252 1.77 16.92 -14.75
C GLY A 252 2.65 18.16 -14.58
N TRP A 253 2.38 19.03 -13.62
CA TRP A 253 3.22 20.20 -13.32
C TRP A 253 4.66 19.80 -12.94
N TYR A 254 4.84 18.74 -12.15
CA TYR A 254 6.17 18.21 -11.85
C TYR A 254 6.87 17.67 -13.09
N ASP A 255 6.16 16.87 -13.92
CA ASP A 255 6.73 16.26 -15.12
C ASP A 255 7.23 17.34 -16.11
N GLU A 256 6.46 18.42 -16.30
CA GLU A 256 6.84 19.57 -17.14
C GLU A 256 8.06 20.33 -16.59
N ARG A 257 8.03 20.67 -15.31
CA ARG A 257 9.05 21.51 -14.68
C ARG A 257 10.37 20.78 -14.40
N LEU A 258 10.34 19.46 -14.20
CA LEU A 258 11.54 18.64 -14.00
C LEU A 258 12.05 18.00 -15.30
N ALA A 259 11.41 18.27 -16.45
CA ALA A 259 11.86 17.79 -17.76
C ALA A 259 13.29 18.24 -18.04
N GLY A 260 14.13 17.33 -18.56
CA GLY A 260 15.55 17.60 -18.87
C GLY A 260 16.47 17.67 -17.64
N SER A 261 15.96 17.53 -16.41
CA SER A 261 16.82 17.41 -15.22
C SER A 261 17.51 16.04 -15.17
N ALA A 262 18.49 15.90 -14.25
CA ALA A 262 19.17 14.63 -13.99
C ALA A 262 18.31 13.62 -13.19
N LEU A 263 17.07 13.98 -12.82
CA LEU A 263 16.17 13.12 -12.07
C LEU A 263 15.47 12.13 -13.00
N THR A 264 15.24 10.91 -12.50
CA THR A 264 14.47 9.89 -13.22
C THR A 264 13.30 9.41 -12.37
N ARG A 265 12.32 8.75 -13.00
CA ARG A 265 11.15 8.18 -12.32
C ARG A 265 11.03 6.68 -12.57
N PRO A 266 10.42 5.93 -11.67
CA PRO A 266 10.07 4.55 -11.94
C PRO A 266 9.15 4.43 -13.16
N LEU A 267 9.35 3.35 -13.93
CA LEU A 267 8.49 3.03 -15.07
C LEU A 267 7.12 2.55 -14.58
N ILE A 268 6.06 3.15 -15.10
CA ILE A 268 4.70 2.65 -14.99
C ILE A 268 4.46 1.73 -16.21
N PRO A 269 4.19 0.43 -16.03
CA PRO A 269 3.97 -0.50 -17.13
C PRO A 269 2.77 -0.10 -17.99
N GLU A 270 2.84 -0.41 -19.29
CA GLU A 270 1.72 -0.23 -20.20
C GLU A 270 0.48 -1.03 -19.75
N GLY A 271 -0.71 -0.49 -19.99
CA GLY A 271 -1.99 -1.07 -19.51
C GLY A 271 -2.31 -0.75 -18.06
N SER A 272 -1.53 0.14 -17.41
CA SER A 272 -1.82 0.64 -16.06
C SER A 272 -2.71 1.88 -16.09
N GLU A 273 -3.77 1.87 -15.28
CA GLU A 273 -4.49 3.06 -14.87
C GLU A 273 -3.95 3.48 -13.49
N TYR A 274 -3.01 4.45 -13.51
CA TYR A 274 -2.25 4.82 -12.32
C TYR A 274 -3.06 5.76 -11.40
N ASN A 275 -2.97 5.57 -10.10
CA ASN A 275 -3.73 6.31 -9.10
C ASN A 275 -3.03 7.57 -8.56
N TYR A 276 -1.82 7.87 -9.00
CA TYR A 276 -1.04 9.03 -8.55
C TYR A 276 -0.88 9.08 -7.01
N ALA A 277 -0.66 7.93 -6.38
CA ALA A 277 -0.52 7.85 -4.94
C ALA A 277 0.77 8.53 -4.43
N TYR A 278 1.85 8.49 -5.23
CA TYR A 278 3.16 9.06 -4.92
C TYR A 278 3.80 9.70 -6.14
N TYR A 279 4.72 10.63 -5.89
CA TYR A 279 5.61 11.18 -6.92
C TYR A 279 7.08 10.90 -6.54
N PRO A 280 7.57 9.67 -6.76
CA PRO A 280 8.96 9.31 -6.50
C PRO A 280 9.87 9.84 -7.61
N VAL A 281 11.03 10.39 -7.21
CA VAL A 281 12.14 10.77 -8.09
C VAL A 281 13.43 10.12 -7.60
N LEU A 282 14.26 9.67 -8.54
CA LEU A 282 15.56 9.08 -8.28
C LEU A 282 16.64 10.08 -8.63
N PHE A 283 17.53 10.31 -7.70
CA PHE A 283 18.69 11.18 -7.83
C PHE A 283 19.90 10.40 -8.38
N PRO A 284 20.84 11.06 -9.09
CA PRO A 284 22.09 10.42 -9.55
C PRO A 284 22.92 9.85 -8.40
N ALA A 285 22.92 10.50 -7.22
CA ALA A 285 23.65 10.07 -6.04
C ALA A 285 22.95 10.51 -4.74
N GLU A 286 23.21 9.81 -3.63
CA GLU A 286 22.68 10.19 -2.32
C GLU A 286 23.11 11.60 -1.91
N LYS A 287 24.35 12.01 -2.20
CA LYS A 287 24.87 13.36 -1.90
C LYS A 287 24.00 14.46 -2.50
N SER A 288 23.57 14.31 -3.76
CA SER A 288 22.67 15.29 -4.39
C SER A 288 21.27 15.27 -3.77
N LEU A 289 20.74 14.10 -3.44
CA LEU A 289 19.45 13.99 -2.71
C LEU A 289 19.51 14.73 -1.36
N LEU A 290 20.57 14.50 -0.57
CA LEU A 290 20.69 15.10 0.76
C LEU A 290 20.79 16.62 0.67
N ARG A 291 21.56 17.17 -0.28
CA ARG A 291 21.66 18.61 -0.53
C ARG A 291 20.31 19.22 -0.90
N VAL A 292 19.61 18.59 -1.84
CA VAL A 292 18.27 19.04 -2.27
C VAL A 292 17.27 18.96 -1.11
N ARG A 293 17.29 17.88 -0.33
CA ARG A 293 16.40 17.71 0.82
C ARG A 293 16.64 18.79 1.88
N GLU A 294 17.89 19.16 2.15
CA GLU A 294 18.24 20.25 3.06
C GLU A 294 17.68 21.59 2.56
N ALA A 295 17.93 21.94 1.29
CA ALA A 295 17.42 23.16 0.67
C ALA A 295 15.89 23.24 0.66
N LEU A 296 15.18 22.09 0.49
CA LEU A 296 13.73 22.02 0.61
C LEU A 296 13.27 22.24 2.07
N ASN A 297 13.93 21.58 3.02
CA ASN A 297 13.61 21.72 4.44
C ASN A 297 13.77 23.16 4.94
N ASP A 298 14.81 23.88 4.48
CA ASP A 298 15.03 25.29 4.80
C ASP A 298 13.86 26.19 4.33
N ARG A 299 13.17 25.75 3.28
CA ARG A 299 11.96 26.40 2.76
C ARG A 299 10.65 25.82 3.33
N GLN A 300 10.74 25.07 4.41
CA GLN A 300 9.59 24.42 5.06
C GLN A 300 8.85 23.44 4.13
N ILE A 301 9.57 22.73 3.23
CA ILE A 301 9.07 21.71 2.34
C ILE A 301 9.67 20.36 2.77
N PHE A 302 8.81 19.37 3.12
CA PHE A 302 9.22 18.13 3.77
C PHE A 302 8.91 16.89 2.93
N PRO A 303 9.76 16.56 1.92
CA PRO A 303 9.65 15.32 1.16
C PRO A 303 10.06 14.12 2.02
N ARG A 304 9.76 12.90 1.57
CA ARG A 304 10.05 11.66 2.32
C ARG A 304 10.85 10.67 1.47
N ARG A 305 11.81 10.00 2.12
CA ARG A 305 12.57 8.89 1.51
C ARG A 305 11.78 7.60 1.66
N TYR A 306 10.88 7.30 0.75
CA TYR A 306 10.17 6.03 0.67
C TYR A 306 10.79 5.20 -0.48
N PHE A 307 11.54 4.07 -0.22
CA PHE A 307 11.76 3.50 1.10
C PHE A 307 13.24 3.53 1.46
N TYR A 308 13.53 4.05 2.61
CA TYR A 308 14.90 4.16 3.14
C TYR A 308 14.89 3.92 4.65
N PRO A 309 15.87 3.18 5.20
CA PRO A 309 16.86 2.38 4.46
C PRO A 309 16.25 1.16 3.76
N SER A 310 17.04 0.46 2.93
CA SER A 310 16.66 -0.89 2.45
C SER A 310 16.44 -1.81 3.66
N LEU A 311 15.38 -2.64 3.61
CA LEU A 311 15.05 -3.53 4.72
C LEU A 311 16.06 -4.67 4.92
N THR A 312 17.07 -4.81 4.04
CA THR A 312 18.24 -5.67 4.28
C THR A 312 19.00 -5.29 5.54
N SER A 313 18.86 -4.03 6.01
CA SER A 313 19.52 -3.51 7.21
C SER A 313 18.75 -3.74 8.52
N LEU A 314 17.58 -4.40 8.47
CA LEU A 314 16.77 -4.63 9.68
C LEU A 314 17.49 -5.56 10.67
N PRO A 315 17.59 -5.22 11.96
CA PRO A 315 18.39 -5.96 12.94
C PRO A 315 17.81 -7.36 13.28
N TYR A 316 16.58 -7.65 12.89
CA TYR A 316 15.89 -8.90 13.16
C TYR A 316 15.68 -9.76 11.89
N VAL A 317 16.35 -9.42 10.79
CA VAL A 317 16.31 -10.17 9.53
C VAL A 317 17.71 -10.57 9.12
N SER A 318 17.90 -11.85 8.83
CA SER A 318 19.13 -12.36 8.21
C SER A 318 18.98 -12.28 6.69
N ALA A 319 19.35 -11.14 6.12
CA ALA A 319 19.13 -10.87 4.69
C ALA A 319 20.38 -11.17 3.85
N LYS A 320 20.16 -11.70 2.64
CA LYS A 320 21.16 -11.66 1.58
C LYS A 320 21.31 -10.23 1.07
N HIS A 321 22.48 -9.91 0.52
CA HIS A 321 22.74 -8.66 -0.16
C HIS A 321 21.79 -8.48 -1.37
N CYS A 322 21.12 -7.32 -1.43
CA CYS A 322 20.19 -6.93 -2.50
C CYS A 322 20.71 -5.62 -3.14
N PRO A 323 21.69 -5.70 -4.06
CA PRO A 323 22.47 -4.55 -4.51
C PRO A 323 21.62 -3.44 -5.15
N ARG A 324 20.56 -3.78 -5.88
CA ARG A 324 19.71 -2.77 -6.55
C ARG A 324 18.91 -1.96 -5.54
N SER A 325 18.26 -2.62 -4.59
CA SER A 325 17.49 -1.91 -3.54
C SER A 325 18.40 -1.12 -2.60
N GLU A 326 19.57 -1.64 -2.27
CA GLU A 326 20.57 -0.95 -1.43
C GLU A 326 21.18 0.27 -2.15
N GLU A 327 21.35 0.24 -3.47
CA GLU A 327 21.76 1.37 -4.28
C GLU A 327 20.65 2.41 -4.46
N ILE A 328 19.39 1.97 -4.66
CA ILE A 328 18.27 2.86 -4.99
C ILE A 328 17.71 3.52 -3.72
N SER A 329 17.58 2.81 -2.60
CA SER A 329 17.02 3.36 -1.35
C SER A 329 17.65 4.69 -0.93
N PRO A 330 18.97 4.89 -0.98
CA PRO A 330 19.59 6.18 -0.67
C PRO A 330 19.25 7.30 -1.64
N ARG A 331 18.85 7.00 -2.86
CA ARG A 331 18.69 7.95 -3.96
C ARG A 331 17.25 8.29 -4.31
N VAL A 332 16.26 7.68 -3.63
CA VAL A 332 14.85 7.93 -3.90
C VAL A 332 14.25 8.94 -2.91
N LEU A 333 13.46 9.88 -3.46
CA LEU A 333 12.73 10.87 -2.71
C LEU A 333 11.32 11.00 -3.27
N CYS A 334 10.30 10.87 -2.41
CA CYS A 334 8.93 11.19 -2.79
C CYS A 334 8.67 12.67 -2.54
N LEU A 335 8.33 13.41 -3.59
CA LEU A 335 7.99 14.82 -3.51
C LEU A 335 6.57 15.01 -2.94
N PRO A 336 6.23 16.21 -2.41
CA PRO A 336 4.88 16.52 -1.96
C PRO A 336 3.83 16.24 -3.02
N LEU A 337 2.79 15.49 -2.64
CA LEU A 337 1.68 15.17 -3.54
C LEU A 337 0.39 14.97 -2.75
N TYR A 338 -0.54 15.92 -2.86
CA TYR A 338 -1.85 15.87 -2.22
C TYR A 338 -2.84 16.80 -2.93
N ASN A 339 -4.13 16.62 -2.64
CA ASN A 339 -5.17 17.50 -3.15
C ASN A 339 -5.00 18.90 -2.58
N GLY A 340 -5.06 19.91 -3.46
CA GLY A 340 -4.88 21.32 -3.04
C GLY A 340 -3.43 21.80 -3.05
N LEU A 341 -2.45 20.96 -3.41
CA LEU A 341 -1.10 21.45 -3.70
C LEU A 341 -1.15 22.31 -4.99
N SER A 342 -0.85 23.60 -4.84
CA SER A 342 -0.98 24.58 -5.93
C SER A 342 0.18 24.51 -6.93
N GLU A 343 -0.04 25.02 -8.14
CA GLU A 343 1.00 25.13 -9.16
C GLU A 343 2.18 26.01 -8.71
N ASN A 344 1.91 27.06 -7.94
CA ASN A 344 2.96 27.94 -7.39
C ASN A 344 3.84 27.19 -6.38
N GLU A 345 3.23 26.36 -5.51
CA GLU A 345 3.99 25.53 -4.58
C GLU A 345 4.84 24.48 -5.31
N VAL A 346 4.30 23.85 -6.36
CA VAL A 346 5.07 22.95 -7.25
C VAL A 346 6.22 23.70 -7.91
N GLY A 347 5.99 24.95 -8.37
CA GLY A 347 7.03 25.84 -8.91
C GLY A 347 8.16 26.05 -7.90
N LEU A 348 7.82 26.45 -6.67
CA LEU A 348 8.79 26.66 -5.59
C LEU A 348 9.61 25.37 -5.30
N ILE A 349 8.94 24.22 -5.26
CA ILE A 349 9.59 22.91 -5.01
C ILE A 349 10.58 22.61 -6.14
N THR A 350 10.16 22.71 -7.40
CA THR A 350 10.97 22.34 -8.56
C THR A 350 12.14 23.31 -8.79
N GLU A 351 11.95 24.62 -8.61
CA GLU A 351 13.02 25.61 -8.64
C GLU A 351 14.08 25.33 -7.57
N THR A 352 13.65 25.00 -6.35
CA THR A 352 14.56 24.66 -5.25
C THR A 352 15.36 23.38 -5.60
N ILE A 353 14.71 22.37 -6.16
CA ILE A 353 15.35 21.13 -6.61
C ILE A 353 16.41 21.45 -7.68
N ILE A 354 16.03 22.15 -8.75
CA ILE A 354 16.92 22.44 -9.89
C ILE A 354 18.14 23.28 -9.46
N ALA A 355 17.92 24.28 -8.60
CA ALA A 355 19.01 25.13 -8.08
C ALA A 355 19.98 24.37 -7.16
N SER A 356 19.58 23.20 -6.64
CA SER A 356 20.36 22.41 -5.67
C SER A 356 20.86 21.09 -6.24
N LEU A 357 20.55 20.73 -7.50
CA LEU A 357 21.09 19.54 -8.17
C LEU A 357 22.57 19.72 -8.55
#